data_e8ac55ed5ccbc29c4717fa18e179df21
#
_entry.id   e8ac55ed5ccbc29c4717fa18e179df21
#
_cell.length_a   1.000
_cell.length_b   1.000
_cell.length_c   1.000
_cell.angle_alpha   90.00
_cell.angle_beta   90.00
_cell.angle_gamma   90.00
#
_symmetry.space_group_name_H-M   'P 1'
#
loop_
_entity.id
_entity.type
_entity.pdbx_description
1 polymer ?
#
loop_
_entity_poly.entity_id
_entity_poly.type
_entity_poly.pdbx_seq_one_letter_code
_entity_poly.pdbx_strand_id
1 'polypeptide(L)'
;PEYRRQRQMCIRDSHMPDEGDILIDGISTTFKTPRDAAVSGIGTVYQDLALQPLMSVTRNFFLGREISKSVFLDMNHMNEITRTEMAKLGIDVADPTQPIGTMSGGQRQTLAIARAIYFGAKVLILDEPTSALGQKQQLEVLRTVNQVREMNEIAIIFITHNDMHARLIGDRYTFLNRGRVLADGDRDEIDMDNLRALMAGGAELAELESEFQNTST
;
A
#
# COMPACT_ATOMS: atom_id res chain seq x y z
N PRO A 1 19.84 -0.08 8.11
CA PRO A 1 18.71 -0.73 7.40
C PRO A 1 17.56 -1.12 8.35
N GLU A 2 17.84 -1.42 9.63
CA GLU A 2 16.82 -1.85 10.62
C GLU A 2 15.86 -0.72 11.04
N TYR A 3 16.36 0.50 11.17
CA TYR A 3 15.55 1.65 11.59
C TYR A 3 14.45 2.05 10.59
N ARG A 4 14.59 1.74 9.31
CA ARG A 4 13.57 2.03 8.29
C ARG A 4 12.35 1.10 8.37
N ARG A 5 12.56 -0.16 8.77
CA ARG A 5 11.47 -1.12 8.98
C ARG A 5 10.64 -0.80 10.22
N GLN A 6 11.24 -0.24 11.26
CA GLN A 6 10.55 0.04 12.53
C GLN A 6 9.48 1.12 12.44
N ARG A 7 9.62 2.11 11.55
CA ARG A 7 8.67 3.24 11.46
C ARG A 7 7.36 2.93 10.74
N GLN A 8 7.36 1.96 9.84
CA GLN A 8 6.16 1.49 9.13
C GLN A 8 5.34 0.50 9.95
N MET A 9 5.92 0.00 11.03
CA MET A 9 5.31 -0.99 11.91
C MET A 9 4.36 -0.40 12.95
N CYS A 10 4.38 0.92 13.20
CA CYS A 10 3.64 1.53 14.31
C CYS A 10 2.11 1.36 14.23
N ILE A 11 1.50 1.35 13.04
CA ILE A 11 0.03 1.15 12.93
C ILE A 11 -0.34 -0.32 12.98
N ARG A 12 0.60 -1.23 12.68
CA ARG A 12 0.33 -2.66 12.58
C ARG A 12 1.02 -3.54 13.61
N ASP A 13 2.25 -3.24 13.99
CA ASP A 13 3.08 -4.13 14.79
C ASP A 13 3.46 -3.50 16.13
N SER A 14 2.62 -3.68 17.14
CA SER A 14 2.99 -3.64 18.57
C SER A 14 3.71 -2.38 19.09
N HIS A 15 3.86 -1.34 18.30
CA HIS A 15 4.40 -0.06 18.77
C HIS A 15 3.24 0.89 18.98
N MET A 16 2.87 1.06 20.23
CA MET A 16 1.94 2.12 20.61
C MET A 16 2.61 3.47 20.37
N PRO A 17 1.85 4.47 19.88
CA PRO A 17 2.36 5.84 19.90
C PRO A 17 2.66 6.23 21.36
N ASP A 18 3.78 6.88 21.59
CA ASP A 18 4.14 7.40 22.92
C ASP A 18 3.20 8.55 23.30
N GLU A 19 2.75 9.33 22.33
CA GLU A 19 1.83 10.46 22.48
C GLU A 19 0.90 10.58 21.27
N GLY A 20 -0.25 11.23 21.46
CA GLY A 20 -1.26 11.47 20.42
C GLY A 20 -2.30 10.36 20.29
N ASP A 21 -3.32 10.62 19.47
CA ASP A 21 -4.45 9.73 19.25
C ASP A 21 -4.53 9.28 17.79
N ILE A 22 -4.90 8.00 17.59
CA ILE A 22 -5.29 7.49 16.28
C ILE A 22 -6.82 7.51 16.21
N LEU A 23 -7.38 8.25 15.26
CA LEU A 23 -8.82 8.35 15.06
C LEU A 23 -9.22 7.56 13.82
N ILE A 24 -10.17 6.62 13.97
CA ILE A 24 -10.84 5.93 12.87
C ILE A 24 -12.33 6.29 12.94
N ASP A 25 -12.86 6.85 11.87
CA ASP A 25 -14.24 7.38 11.83
C ASP A 25 -14.53 8.36 13.00
N GLY A 26 -13.51 9.15 13.42
CA GLY A 26 -13.61 10.09 14.54
C GLY A 26 -13.55 9.46 15.94
N ILE A 27 -13.36 8.15 16.04
CA ILE A 27 -13.27 7.40 17.30
C ILE A 27 -11.81 7.14 17.64
N SER A 28 -11.36 7.59 18.83
CA SER A 28 -10.03 7.30 19.34
C SER A 28 -9.85 5.78 19.51
N THR A 29 -8.82 5.24 18.87
CA THR A 29 -8.58 3.81 18.79
C THR A 29 -7.14 3.49 19.13
N THR A 30 -6.93 2.47 19.94
CA THR A 30 -5.59 1.96 20.30
C THR A 30 -5.45 0.53 19.80
N PHE A 31 -4.40 0.27 19.04
CA PHE A 31 -4.08 -1.06 18.51
C PHE A 31 -3.01 -1.71 19.36
N LYS A 32 -3.34 -2.82 20.01
CA LYS A 32 -2.38 -3.64 20.79
C LYS A 32 -1.75 -4.74 19.92
N THR A 33 -2.45 -5.14 18.87
CA THR A 33 -2.04 -6.21 17.96
C THR A 33 -2.37 -5.84 16.51
N PRO A 34 -1.67 -6.43 15.52
CA PRO A 34 -2.02 -6.28 14.10
C PRO A 34 -3.47 -6.69 13.78
N ARG A 35 -4.00 -7.63 14.57
CA ARG A 35 -5.39 -8.07 14.42
C ARG A 35 -6.38 -6.97 14.79
N ASP A 36 -6.08 -6.17 15.80
CA ASP A 36 -6.96 -5.05 16.21
C ASP A 36 -7.06 -4.02 15.09
N ALA A 37 -5.93 -3.69 14.44
CA ALA A 37 -5.91 -2.80 13.28
C ALA A 37 -6.73 -3.37 12.11
N ALA A 38 -6.56 -4.66 11.81
CA ALA A 38 -7.32 -5.32 10.76
C ALA A 38 -8.83 -5.37 11.05
N VAL A 39 -9.25 -5.59 12.30
CA VAL A 39 -10.66 -5.58 12.73
C VAL A 39 -11.24 -4.16 12.62
N SER A 40 -10.43 -3.14 12.86
CA SER A 40 -10.83 -1.73 12.69
C SER A 40 -10.87 -1.27 11.22
N GLY A 41 -10.58 -2.17 10.28
CA GLY A 41 -10.64 -1.89 8.85
C GLY A 41 -9.35 -1.30 8.28
N ILE A 42 -8.20 -1.47 8.93
CA ILE A 42 -6.91 -1.10 8.34
C ILE A 42 -6.34 -2.30 7.55
N GLY A 43 -6.25 -2.15 6.23
CA GLY A 43 -5.59 -3.09 5.34
C GLY A 43 -4.20 -2.58 4.96
N THR A 44 -3.17 -3.42 5.06
CA THR A 44 -1.81 -3.06 4.65
C THR A 44 -1.33 -4.00 3.56
N VAL A 45 -0.84 -3.41 2.48
CA VAL A 45 -0.16 -4.11 1.38
C VAL A 45 1.31 -3.70 1.40
N TYR A 46 2.17 -4.65 1.70
CA TYR A 46 3.61 -4.41 1.82
C TYR A 46 4.33 -4.55 0.49
N GLN A 47 5.53 -4.02 0.43
CA GLN A 47 6.45 -4.25 -0.67
C GLN A 47 6.69 -5.75 -0.91
N ASP A 48 6.88 -6.54 0.16
CA ASP A 48 6.84 -8.00 0.10
C ASP A 48 5.42 -8.47 0.38
N LEU A 49 4.74 -8.95 -0.66
CA LEU A 49 3.32 -9.33 -0.63
C LEU A 49 3.03 -10.56 0.25
N ALA A 50 4.05 -11.26 0.73
CA ALA A 50 3.93 -12.51 1.48
C ALA A 50 3.03 -13.55 0.78
N LEU A 51 3.04 -13.57 -0.55
CA LEU A 51 2.30 -14.54 -1.36
C LEU A 51 3.10 -15.81 -1.54
N GLN A 52 2.41 -16.96 -1.55
CA GLN A 52 3.02 -18.27 -1.73
C GLN A 52 3.03 -18.66 -3.21
N PRO A 53 4.17 -18.61 -3.92
CA PRO A 53 4.22 -18.71 -5.38
C PRO A 53 3.62 -19.99 -5.96
N LEU A 54 3.72 -21.11 -5.24
CA LEU A 54 3.22 -22.41 -5.66
C LEU A 54 1.75 -22.66 -5.31
N MET A 55 1.15 -21.84 -4.47
CA MET A 55 -0.27 -21.92 -4.17
C MET A 55 -1.09 -21.21 -5.23
N SER A 56 -2.32 -21.68 -5.40
CA SER A 56 -3.26 -21.09 -6.37
C SER A 56 -3.57 -19.61 -6.02
N VAL A 57 -4.02 -18.87 -7.04
CA VAL A 57 -4.49 -17.49 -6.91
C VAL A 57 -5.56 -17.41 -5.81
N THR A 58 -6.59 -18.27 -5.88
CA THR A 58 -7.66 -18.32 -4.88
C THR A 58 -7.16 -18.63 -3.48
N ARG A 59 -6.26 -19.59 -3.32
CA ARG A 59 -5.74 -19.91 -1.99
C ARG A 59 -4.88 -18.78 -1.41
N ASN A 60 -4.17 -18.03 -2.24
CA ASN A 60 -3.47 -16.82 -1.79
C ASN A 60 -4.46 -15.71 -1.39
N PHE A 61 -5.57 -15.56 -2.15
CA PHE A 61 -6.61 -14.57 -1.84
C PHE A 61 -7.24 -14.82 -0.47
N PHE A 62 -7.57 -16.08 -0.16
CA PHE A 62 -8.25 -16.46 1.08
C PHE A 62 -7.32 -16.96 2.19
N LEU A 63 -6.01 -16.89 2.03
CA LEU A 63 -5.05 -17.45 3.00
C LEU A 63 -5.32 -16.95 4.43
N GLY A 64 -5.65 -17.90 5.33
CA GLY A 64 -6.02 -17.64 6.72
C GLY A 64 -7.45 -17.11 6.94
N ARG A 65 -8.28 -17.09 5.88
CA ARG A 65 -9.70 -16.71 5.91
C ARG A 65 -10.52 -17.55 4.93
N GLU A 66 -10.17 -18.83 4.82
CA GLU A 66 -10.78 -19.75 3.88
C GLU A 66 -12.26 -19.99 4.18
N ILE A 67 -13.07 -20.07 3.12
CA ILE A 67 -14.50 -20.39 3.21
C ILE A 67 -14.64 -21.91 3.24
N SER A 68 -15.33 -22.43 4.26
CA SER A 68 -15.57 -23.86 4.44
C SER A 68 -17.05 -24.19 4.30
N LYS A 69 -17.31 -25.32 3.65
CA LYS A 69 -18.62 -25.97 3.65
C LYS A 69 -18.50 -27.28 4.42
N SER A 70 -19.00 -27.26 5.67
CA SER A 70 -18.75 -28.33 6.64
C SER A 70 -17.24 -28.46 6.96
N VAL A 71 -16.63 -29.63 6.76
CA VAL A 71 -15.21 -29.91 7.06
C VAL A 71 -14.27 -29.67 5.87
N PHE A 72 -14.81 -29.37 4.69
CA PHE A 72 -14.04 -29.13 3.45
C PHE A 72 -14.10 -27.67 3.02
N LEU A 73 -13.05 -27.23 2.33
CA LEU A 73 -13.00 -25.89 1.73
C LEU A 73 -13.98 -25.80 0.56
N ASP A 74 -14.76 -24.71 0.49
CA ASP A 74 -15.63 -24.43 -0.66
C ASP A 74 -14.83 -23.74 -1.77
N MET A 75 -14.01 -24.54 -2.46
CA MET A 75 -13.13 -24.04 -3.52
C MET A 75 -13.88 -23.39 -4.68
N ASN A 76 -15.07 -23.90 -5.02
CA ASN A 76 -15.86 -23.34 -6.12
C ASN A 76 -16.32 -21.92 -5.80
N HIS A 77 -16.88 -21.72 -4.63
CA HIS A 77 -17.33 -20.42 -4.19
C HIS A 77 -16.15 -19.43 -4.05
N MET A 78 -15.03 -19.87 -3.44
CA MET A 78 -13.83 -19.04 -3.34
C MET A 78 -13.26 -18.67 -4.72
N ASN A 79 -13.28 -19.58 -5.70
CA ASN A 79 -12.82 -19.31 -7.07
C ASN A 79 -13.69 -18.23 -7.75
N GLU A 80 -15.00 -18.30 -7.58
CA GLU A 80 -15.95 -17.33 -8.12
C GLU A 80 -15.72 -15.93 -7.53
N ILE A 81 -15.60 -15.85 -6.19
CA ILE A 81 -15.29 -14.60 -5.51
C ILE A 81 -13.96 -14.03 -6.02
N THR A 82 -12.91 -14.84 -6.09
CA THR A 82 -11.59 -14.38 -6.54
C THR A 82 -11.66 -13.79 -7.96
N ARG A 83 -12.35 -14.43 -8.90
CA ARG A 83 -12.54 -13.88 -10.24
C ARG A 83 -13.29 -12.56 -10.21
N THR A 84 -14.38 -12.49 -9.45
CA THR A 84 -15.22 -11.31 -9.37
C THR A 84 -14.45 -10.12 -8.78
N GLU A 85 -13.74 -10.32 -7.68
CA GLU A 85 -13.01 -9.24 -7.02
C GLU A 85 -11.81 -8.75 -7.83
N MET A 86 -11.10 -9.66 -8.52
CA MET A 86 -10.02 -9.28 -9.43
C MET A 86 -10.54 -8.55 -10.67
N ALA A 87 -11.69 -8.99 -11.22
CA ALA A 87 -12.31 -8.33 -12.36
C ALA A 87 -12.78 -6.90 -12.05
N LYS A 88 -13.27 -6.63 -10.83
CA LYS A 88 -13.60 -5.26 -10.36
C LYS A 88 -12.41 -4.31 -10.45
N LEU A 89 -11.20 -4.83 -10.33
CA LEU A 89 -9.94 -4.07 -10.41
C LEU A 89 -9.23 -4.22 -11.78
N GLY A 90 -9.99 -4.64 -12.80
CA GLY A 90 -9.51 -4.71 -14.18
C GLY A 90 -8.60 -5.90 -14.50
N ILE A 91 -8.52 -6.90 -13.63
CA ILE A 91 -7.72 -8.12 -13.85
C ILE A 91 -8.63 -9.31 -14.13
N ASP A 92 -8.57 -9.81 -15.35
CA ASP A 92 -9.22 -11.07 -15.70
C ASP A 92 -8.36 -12.28 -15.26
N VAL A 93 -8.91 -13.09 -14.35
CA VAL A 93 -8.29 -14.32 -13.86
C VAL A 93 -9.02 -15.50 -14.52
N ALA A 94 -8.53 -15.90 -15.69
CA ALA A 94 -9.12 -17.02 -16.46
C ALA A 94 -9.15 -18.31 -15.64
N ASP A 95 -8.05 -18.66 -14.98
CA ASP A 95 -7.94 -19.81 -14.08
C ASP A 95 -7.47 -19.43 -12.68
N PRO A 96 -8.37 -19.28 -11.69
CA PRO A 96 -8.01 -18.96 -10.32
C PRO A 96 -7.31 -20.12 -9.58
N THR A 97 -7.27 -21.31 -10.17
CA THR A 97 -6.56 -22.48 -9.61
C THR A 97 -5.08 -22.51 -10.02
N GLN A 98 -4.66 -21.69 -10.99
CA GLN A 98 -3.25 -21.59 -11.39
C GLN A 98 -2.37 -21.11 -10.23
N PRO A 99 -1.08 -21.52 -10.16
CA PRO A 99 -0.13 -20.99 -9.19
C PRO A 99 0.04 -19.48 -9.35
N ILE A 100 0.02 -18.71 -8.25
CA ILE A 100 0.14 -17.26 -8.32
C ILE A 100 1.49 -16.80 -8.88
N GLY A 101 2.52 -17.63 -8.79
CA GLY A 101 3.83 -17.38 -9.39
C GLY A 101 3.80 -17.19 -10.91
N THR A 102 2.74 -17.64 -11.60
CA THR A 102 2.55 -17.44 -13.05
C THR A 102 2.01 -16.06 -13.41
N MET A 103 1.50 -15.31 -12.43
CA MET A 103 0.98 -13.96 -12.63
C MET A 103 2.10 -12.91 -12.69
N SER A 104 1.85 -11.81 -13.41
CA SER A 104 2.76 -10.66 -13.42
C SER A 104 2.89 -10.02 -12.02
N GLY A 105 3.96 -9.26 -11.79
CA GLY A 105 4.13 -8.52 -10.53
C GLY A 105 2.96 -7.56 -10.26
N GLY A 106 2.48 -6.84 -11.28
CA GLY A 106 1.32 -5.95 -11.18
C GLY A 106 0.05 -6.70 -10.79
N GLN A 107 -0.22 -7.86 -11.43
CA GLN A 107 -1.37 -8.69 -11.08
C GLN A 107 -1.32 -9.21 -9.64
N ARG A 108 -0.13 -9.61 -9.17
CA ARG A 108 0.04 -10.03 -7.77
C ARG A 108 -0.20 -8.88 -6.79
N GLN A 109 0.24 -7.67 -7.13
CA GLN A 109 -0.02 -6.48 -6.34
C GLN A 109 -1.52 -6.16 -6.29
N THR A 110 -2.21 -6.21 -7.44
CA THR A 110 -3.66 -6.03 -7.52
C THR A 110 -4.41 -7.08 -6.70
N LEU A 111 -3.96 -8.33 -6.68
CA LEU A 111 -4.56 -9.37 -5.84
C LEU A 111 -4.45 -9.02 -4.34
N ALA A 112 -3.31 -8.52 -3.89
CA ALA A 112 -3.14 -8.12 -2.49
C ALA A 112 -4.05 -6.93 -2.13
N ILE A 113 -4.24 -5.97 -3.05
CA ILE A 113 -5.19 -4.86 -2.90
C ILE A 113 -6.63 -5.38 -2.86
N ALA A 114 -7.04 -6.20 -3.84
CA ALA A 114 -8.39 -6.78 -3.90
C ALA A 114 -8.73 -7.58 -2.64
N ARG A 115 -7.77 -8.37 -2.14
CA ARG A 115 -7.88 -9.11 -0.89
C ARG A 115 -8.14 -8.20 0.30
N ALA A 116 -7.37 -7.11 0.45
CA ALA A 116 -7.54 -6.18 1.55
C ALA A 116 -8.93 -5.53 1.53
N ILE A 117 -9.39 -5.12 0.35
CA ILE A 117 -10.72 -4.52 0.14
C ILE A 117 -11.83 -5.52 0.46
N TYR A 118 -11.78 -6.72 -0.11
CA TYR A 118 -12.78 -7.77 0.11
C TYR A 118 -12.96 -8.12 1.59
N PHE A 119 -11.86 -8.10 2.36
CA PHE A 119 -11.91 -8.37 3.79
C PHE A 119 -12.20 -7.14 4.66
N GLY A 120 -12.70 -6.06 4.07
CA GLY A 120 -13.31 -4.93 4.76
C GLY A 120 -12.34 -3.81 5.15
N ALA A 121 -11.27 -3.60 4.35
CA ALA A 121 -10.42 -2.43 4.57
C ALA A 121 -11.20 -1.13 4.33
N LYS A 122 -11.21 -0.25 5.32
CA LYS A 122 -11.68 1.15 5.23
C LYS A 122 -10.52 2.11 4.96
N VAL A 123 -9.34 1.75 5.45
CA VAL A 123 -8.07 2.43 5.19
C VAL A 123 -7.11 1.41 4.57
N LEU A 124 -6.59 1.73 3.41
CA LEU A 124 -5.63 0.90 2.68
C LEU A 124 -4.26 1.56 2.70
N ILE A 125 -3.30 0.94 3.37
CA ILE A 125 -1.91 1.39 3.40
C ILE A 125 -1.14 0.62 2.34
N LEU A 126 -0.58 1.33 1.37
CA LEU A 126 0.23 0.79 0.29
C LEU A 126 1.68 1.24 0.48
N ASP A 127 2.54 0.29 0.84
CA ASP A 127 3.95 0.57 1.12
C ASP A 127 4.82 0.23 -0.09
N GLU A 128 5.29 1.26 -0.80
CA GLU A 128 6.12 1.16 -1.99
C GLU A 128 5.55 0.17 -3.04
N PRO A 129 4.25 0.24 -3.39
CA PRO A 129 3.59 -0.82 -4.15
C PRO A 129 4.11 -0.99 -5.58
N THR A 130 4.94 -0.07 -6.05
CA THR A 130 5.49 -0.06 -7.41
C THR A 130 7.01 -0.26 -7.48
N SER A 131 7.71 -0.33 -6.35
CA SER A 131 9.19 -0.22 -6.28
C SER A 131 9.93 -1.36 -6.96
N ALA A 132 9.40 -2.58 -6.95
CA ALA A 132 10.05 -3.78 -7.52
C ALA A 132 9.47 -4.19 -8.89
N LEU A 133 8.77 -3.29 -9.57
CA LEU A 133 8.02 -3.58 -10.77
C LEU A 133 8.60 -2.87 -12.00
N GLY A 134 8.51 -3.51 -13.17
CA GLY A 134 8.80 -2.86 -14.43
C GLY A 134 7.74 -1.80 -14.79
N GLN A 135 8.07 -0.83 -15.62
CA GLN A 135 7.22 0.33 -15.94
C GLN A 135 5.77 -0.03 -16.30
N LYS A 136 5.56 -1.05 -17.14
CA LYS A 136 4.21 -1.50 -17.52
C LYS A 136 3.42 -1.98 -16.32
N GLN A 137 4.05 -2.75 -15.43
CA GLN A 137 3.42 -3.27 -14.22
C GLN A 137 3.13 -2.16 -13.20
N GLN A 138 4.02 -1.16 -13.09
CA GLN A 138 3.78 0.02 -12.27
C GLN A 138 2.49 0.75 -12.71
N LEU A 139 2.33 0.95 -14.02
CA LEU A 139 1.12 1.58 -14.57
C LEU A 139 -0.15 0.75 -14.29
N GLU A 140 -0.07 -0.59 -14.33
CA GLU A 140 -1.18 -1.48 -13.95
C GLU A 140 -1.58 -1.25 -12.49
N VAL A 141 -0.62 -1.21 -11.57
CA VAL A 141 -0.87 -0.95 -10.14
C VAL A 141 -1.45 0.45 -9.92
N LEU A 142 -0.89 1.48 -10.54
CA LEU A 142 -1.41 2.86 -10.41
C LEU A 142 -2.85 2.99 -10.92
N ARG A 143 -3.20 2.29 -12.00
CA ARG A 143 -4.60 2.22 -12.48
C ARG A 143 -5.51 1.56 -11.46
N THR A 144 -5.08 0.44 -10.87
CA THR A 144 -5.82 -0.23 -9.80
C THR A 144 -6.04 0.71 -8.60
N VAL A 145 -5.00 1.41 -8.14
CA VAL A 145 -5.09 2.35 -7.02
C VAL A 145 -6.06 3.49 -7.37
N ASN A 146 -5.98 4.03 -8.59
CA ASN A 146 -6.90 5.08 -9.02
C ASN A 146 -8.36 4.60 -9.08
N GLN A 147 -8.62 3.37 -9.54
CA GLN A 147 -9.96 2.78 -9.51
C GLN A 147 -10.50 2.68 -8.08
N VAL A 148 -9.68 2.21 -7.14
CA VAL A 148 -10.07 2.14 -5.71
C VAL A 148 -10.37 3.55 -5.16
N ARG A 149 -9.55 4.55 -5.51
CA ARG A 149 -9.78 5.96 -5.13
C ARG A 149 -11.12 6.48 -5.65
N GLU A 150 -11.45 6.19 -6.92
CA GLU A 150 -12.69 6.65 -7.55
C GLU A 150 -13.95 6.01 -6.94
N MET A 151 -13.84 4.86 -6.28
CA MET A 151 -14.96 4.26 -5.53
C MET A 151 -15.37 5.10 -4.32
N ASN A 152 -14.50 6.00 -3.82
CA ASN A 152 -14.73 6.89 -2.67
C ASN A 152 -15.19 6.19 -1.36
N GLU A 153 -14.95 4.90 -1.24
CA GLU A 153 -15.36 4.10 -0.07
C GLU A 153 -14.19 3.80 0.86
N ILE A 154 -12.96 4.00 0.38
CA ILE A 154 -11.72 3.59 1.06
C ILE A 154 -10.72 4.73 1.06
N ALA A 155 -10.22 5.10 2.24
CA ALA A 155 -9.10 6.01 2.35
C ALA A 155 -7.80 5.29 1.99
N ILE A 156 -6.93 5.92 1.18
CA ILE A 156 -5.67 5.32 0.74
C ILE A 156 -4.50 6.13 1.30
N ILE A 157 -3.59 5.45 1.99
CA ILE A 157 -2.28 5.96 2.36
C ILE A 157 -1.26 5.33 1.42
N PHE A 158 -0.77 6.13 0.47
CA PHE A 158 0.16 5.67 -0.57
C PHE A 158 1.58 6.15 -0.24
N ILE A 159 2.45 5.23 0.16
CA ILE A 159 3.83 5.54 0.54
C ILE A 159 4.71 5.28 -0.67
N THR A 160 5.45 6.28 -1.12
CA THR A 160 6.35 6.16 -2.27
C THR A 160 7.48 7.17 -2.21
N HIS A 161 8.60 6.84 -2.85
CA HIS A 161 9.71 7.76 -3.13
C HIS A 161 9.70 8.24 -4.60
N ASN A 162 8.67 7.89 -5.38
CA ASN A 162 8.54 8.30 -6.78
C ASN A 162 7.58 9.50 -6.90
N ASP A 163 8.13 10.66 -7.28
CA ASP A 163 7.43 11.94 -7.40
C ASP A 163 6.27 11.88 -8.41
N MET A 164 6.48 11.21 -9.56
CA MET A 164 5.44 11.06 -10.58
C MET A 164 4.28 10.22 -10.09
N HIS A 165 4.55 9.13 -9.35
CA HIS A 165 3.50 8.28 -8.79
C HIS A 165 2.73 9.02 -7.70
N ALA A 166 3.44 9.74 -6.81
CA ALA A 166 2.81 10.60 -5.80
C ALA A 166 1.87 11.61 -6.46
N ARG A 167 2.33 12.32 -7.51
CA ARG A 167 1.53 13.32 -8.21
C ARG A 167 0.31 12.75 -8.93
N LEU A 168 0.41 11.53 -9.47
CA LEU A 168 -0.71 10.88 -10.18
C LEU A 168 -1.83 10.47 -9.22
N ILE A 169 -1.49 9.99 -8.03
CA ILE A 169 -2.44 9.35 -7.11
C ILE A 169 -2.85 10.25 -5.96
N GLY A 170 -1.92 11.08 -5.43
CA GLY A 170 -2.12 11.82 -4.19
C GLY A 170 -3.07 13.00 -4.34
N ASP A 171 -3.96 13.18 -3.38
CA ASP A 171 -4.79 14.36 -3.18
C ASP A 171 -4.19 15.28 -2.12
N ARG A 172 -3.48 14.71 -1.14
CA ARG A 172 -2.73 15.39 -0.08
C ARG A 172 -1.38 14.73 0.12
N TYR A 173 -0.35 15.50 0.45
CA TYR A 173 1.01 15.03 0.63
C TYR A 173 1.50 15.34 2.04
N THR A 174 2.13 14.36 2.67
CA THR A 174 2.84 14.53 3.94
C THR A 174 4.27 14.05 3.76
N PHE A 175 5.23 14.95 3.89
CA PHE A 175 6.66 14.64 3.73
C PHE A 175 7.29 14.38 5.09
N LEU A 176 7.92 13.22 5.21
CA LEU A 176 8.59 12.78 6.43
C LEU A 176 10.10 12.72 6.21
N ASN A 177 10.85 13.44 7.04
CA ASN A 177 12.30 13.32 7.10
C ASN A 177 12.74 13.04 8.53
N ARG A 178 13.53 11.98 8.72
CA ARG A 178 14.07 11.54 10.03
C ARG A 178 13.01 11.50 11.14
N GLY A 179 11.76 11.12 10.80
CA GLY A 179 10.64 10.99 11.72
C GLY A 179 9.94 12.29 12.08
N ARG A 180 10.24 13.38 11.40
CA ARG A 180 9.53 14.67 11.54
C ARG A 180 8.76 14.96 10.26
N VAL A 181 7.62 15.62 10.41
CA VAL A 181 6.90 16.18 9.28
C VAL A 181 7.68 17.39 8.80
N LEU A 182 8.15 17.33 7.55
CA LEU A 182 8.86 18.42 6.89
C LEU A 182 7.88 19.40 6.24
N ALA A 183 6.85 18.86 5.59
CA ALA A 183 5.77 19.60 4.96
C ALA A 183 4.51 18.74 4.90
N ASP A 184 3.35 19.37 4.89
CA ASP A 184 2.05 18.76 4.72
C ASP A 184 1.16 19.75 3.96
N GLY A 185 0.45 19.29 2.92
CA GLY A 185 -0.38 20.17 2.11
C GLY A 185 -1.17 19.41 1.04
N ASP A 186 -2.18 20.06 0.52
CA ASP A 186 -3.03 19.53 -0.53
C ASP A 186 -2.32 19.59 -1.90
N ARG A 187 -2.80 18.79 -2.83
CA ARG A 187 -2.24 18.67 -4.19
C ARG A 187 -2.11 20.02 -4.92
N ASP A 188 -3.05 20.93 -4.68
CA ASP A 188 -3.10 22.23 -5.34
C ASP A 188 -2.15 23.25 -4.70
N GLU A 189 -1.70 23.00 -3.47
CA GLU A 189 -0.76 23.85 -2.73
C GLU A 189 0.70 23.50 -3.04
N ILE A 190 0.96 22.26 -3.47
CA ILE A 190 2.31 21.74 -3.72
C ILE A 190 2.48 21.46 -5.20
N ASP A 191 3.21 22.30 -5.91
CA ASP A 191 3.57 22.09 -7.31
C ASP A 191 4.60 20.97 -7.50
N MET A 192 4.90 20.59 -8.76
CA MET A 192 5.83 19.51 -9.06
C MET A 192 7.27 19.79 -8.64
N ASP A 193 7.71 21.03 -8.72
CA ASP A 193 9.09 21.37 -8.40
C ASP A 193 9.29 21.36 -6.89
N ASN A 194 8.35 21.89 -6.12
CA ASN A 194 8.34 21.79 -4.66
C ASN A 194 8.19 20.32 -4.21
N LEU A 195 7.35 19.53 -4.85
CA LEU A 195 7.20 18.11 -4.54
C LEU A 195 8.53 17.36 -4.72
N ARG A 196 9.21 17.58 -5.84
CA ARG A 196 10.55 16.99 -6.09
C ARG A 196 11.59 17.44 -5.09
N ALA A 197 11.65 18.74 -4.79
CA ALA A 197 12.58 19.29 -3.82
C ALA A 197 12.37 18.68 -2.43
N LEU A 198 11.13 18.58 -1.98
CA LEU A 198 10.78 17.98 -0.68
C LEU A 198 11.10 16.48 -0.64
N MET A 199 10.83 15.74 -1.71
CA MET A 199 11.14 14.31 -1.81
C MET A 199 12.64 14.02 -1.91
N ALA A 200 13.41 14.93 -2.53
CA ALA A 200 14.86 14.84 -2.62
C ALA A 200 15.59 15.18 -1.31
N GLY A 201 14.87 15.57 -0.26
CA GLY A 201 15.46 15.91 1.04
C GLY A 201 15.64 17.42 1.27
N GLY A 202 15.14 18.26 0.37
CA GLY A 202 15.06 19.72 0.54
C GLY A 202 16.37 20.37 0.95
N ALA A 203 16.43 20.81 2.21
CA ALA A 203 17.59 21.52 2.75
C ALA A 203 18.91 20.73 2.76
N GLU A 204 18.86 19.39 2.88
CA GLU A 204 20.05 18.54 2.89
C GLU A 204 20.73 18.48 1.51
N LEU A 205 19.94 18.52 0.44
CA LEU A 205 20.50 18.55 -0.92
C LEU A 205 21.21 19.89 -1.19
N ALA A 206 20.60 21.00 -0.76
CA ALA A 206 21.19 22.32 -0.89
C ALA A 206 22.48 22.46 -0.05
N GLU A 207 22.54 21.84 1.13
CA GLU A 207 23.70 21.81 1.99
C GLU A 207 24.84 20.99 1.36
N LEU A 208 24.55 19.80 0.82
CA LEU A 208 25.48 18.98 0.08
C LEU A 208 25.98 19.65 -1.20
N GLU A 209 25.12 20.30 -1.97
CA GLU A 209 25.50 21.06 -3.16
C GLU A 209 26.47 22.19 -2.80
N SER A 210 26.24 22.89 -1.68
CA SER A 210 27.15 23.94 -1.19
C SER A 210 28.50 23.37 -0.74
N GLU A 211 28.51 22.19 -0.11
CA GLU A 211 29.74 21.50 0.28
C GLU A 211 30.58 21.07 -0.93
N PHE A 212 29.95 20.50 -1.96
CA PHE A 212 30.64 20.10 -3.19
C PHE A 212 31.19 21.29 -3.97
N GLN A 213 30.48 22.42 -4.01
CA GLN A 213 30.97 23.65 -4.64
C GLN A 213 32.18 24.23 -3.89
N ASN A 214 32.19 24.17 -2.57
CA ASN A 214 33.29 24.65 -1.74
C ASN A 214 34.52 23.73 -1.74
N THR A 215 34.36 22.45 -2.11
CA THR A 215 35.48 21.48 -2.16
C THR A 215 36.17 21.48 -3.53
N SER A 216 35.60 22.14 -4.54
CA SER A 216 36.11 22.22 -5.91
C SER A 216 36.92 23.48 -6.20
N THR A 217 37.24 24.29 -5.15
CA THR A 217 38.10 25.48 -5.21
C THR A 217 39.38 25.21 -4.45
#